data_942609c803a590a5622b746365fd4088
#
_entry.id   942609c803a590a5622b746365fd4088
#
_cell.length_a   1.000
_cell.length_b   1.000
_cell.length_c   1.000
_cell.angle_alpha   90.00
_cell.angle_beta   90.00
_cell.angle_gamma   90.00
#
_symmetry.space_group_name_H-M   'P 1'
#
loop_
_entity.id
_entity.type
_entity.pdbx_description
1 polymer ?
#
loop_
_entity_poly.entity_id
_entity_poly.type
_entity_poly.pdbx_seq_one_letter_code
_entity_poly.pdbx_strand_id
1 'polypeptide(L)'
;RDQPRSRGLGDVYKRQVHFLGNGQKGWTCMSIIYAIVALGMFITTFAGTKERYKPIKPEVTEKKKKHPIKTIKILCSNKYFILITLAFAIIYTSLGLTGGSRIYYAKYVLGNEMINSTMTLFNYIPTILTIMLIPIFAKKFGKIKALFVGFLFYGAGLILEIAGPVNLPMIYGGLVLQGIGHAALYSCLFAIVGDVVDYSEWKDGIREEGLTYSVTSFGQKIGTGLGTAALGWILAAGNYNGTAAVQPDSAIFAIKSLFL
;
A
#
# COMPACT_ATOMS: atom_id res chain seq x y z
N ARG A 1 -37.55 21.63 4.04
CA ARG A 1 -36.69 22.30 3.03
C ARG A 1 -35.63 21.28 2.65
N ASP A 2 -35.85 20.67 1.49
CA ASP A 2 -35.01 19.60 0.95
C ASP A 2 -33.65 20.17 0.52
N GLN A 3 -32.56 19.71 1.16
CA GLN A 3 -31.24 19.97 0.65
C GLN A 3 -31.01 19.12 -0.61
N PRO A 4 -30.39 19.67 -1.68
CA PRO A 4 -30.09 18.89 -2.89
C PRO A 4 -29.09 17.79 -2.56
N ARG A 5 -29.54 16.55 -2.70
CA ARG A 5 -28.67 15.35 -2.56
C ARG A 5 -27.55 15.40 -3.60
N SER A 6 -26.34 15.64 -3.16
CA SER A 6 -25.15 15.49 -4.00
C SER A 6 -25.03 14.03 -4.46
N ARG A 7 -25.32 13.78 -5.74
CA ARG A 7 -25.14 12.47 -6.37
C ARG A 7 -23.65 12.24 -6.63
N GLY A 8 -22.97 11.59 -5.69
CA GLY A 8 -21.55 11.25 -5.79
C GLY A 8 -21.30 9.74 -5.89
N LEU A 9 -20.07 9.34 -6.19
CA LEU A 9 -19.61 7.95 -6.26
C LEU A 9 -19.96 7.11 -5.01
N GLY A 10 -20.12 7.73 -3.85
CA GLY A 10 -20.63 7.09 -2.64
C GLY A 10 -22.05 6.54 -2.79
N ASP A 11 -22.88 7.14 -3.67
CA ASP A 11 -24.20 6.62 -4.01
C ASP A 11 -24.13 5.35 -4.86
N VAL A 12 -23.10 5.19 -5.69
CA VAL A 12 -22.89 3.97 -6.50
C VAL A 12 -22.60 2.79 -5.57
N TYR A 13 -21.74 2.96 -4.58
CA TYR A 13 -21.39 1.92 -3.61
C TYR A 13 -22.58 1.56 -2.70
N LYS A 14 -23.29 2.57 -2.18
CA LYS A 14 -24.54 2.36 -1.43
C LYS A 14 -25.63 1.75 -2.30
N ARG A 15 -25.72 2.12 -3.59
CA ARG A 15 -26.67 1.52 -4.53
C ARG A 15 -26.37 0.04 -4.78
N GLN A 16 -25.10 -0.36 -4.91
CA GLN A 16 -24.74 -1.77 -5.09
C GLN A 16 -25.21 -2.61 -3.89
N VAL A 17 -24.93 -2.13 -2.67
CA VAL A 17 -25.39 -2.80 -1.43
C VAL A 17 -26.91 -2.73 -1.30
N HIS A 18 -27.53 -1.62 -1.70
CA HIS A 18 -28.97 -1.43 -1.69
C HIS A 18 -29.70 -2.36 -2.68
N PHE A 19 -29.10 -2.59 -3.85
CA PHE A 19 -29.67 -3.49 -4.89
C PHE A 19 -29.63 -4.95 -4.47
N LEU A 20 -28.68 -5.34 -3.61
CA LEU A 20 -28.46 -6.70 -3.11
C LEU A 20 -29.17 -6.98 -1.76
N GLY A 21 -29.97 -6.04 -1.27
CA GLY A 21 -30.69 -6.15 0.01
C GLY A 21 -29.99 -5.42 1.14
N ASN A 22 -30.59 -4.31 1.60
CA ASN A 22 -30.06 -3.40 2.61
C ASN A 22 -29.48 -4.09 3.86
N GLY A 23 -28.45 -3.46 4.47
CA GLY A 23 -27.85 -3.87 5.73
C GLY A 23 -26.95 -5.10 5.61
N GLN A 24 -26.96 -5.95 6.63
CA GLN A 24 -26.10 -7.14 6.72
C GLN A 24 -26.24 -8.10 5.53
N LYS A 25 -27.46 -8.29 5.01
CA LYS A 25 -27.73 -9.16 3.86
C LYS A 25 -27.05 -8.68 2.59
N GLY A 26 -27.11 -7.36 2.30
CA GLY A 26 -26.43 -6.76 1.15
C GLY A 26 -24.92 -6.94 1.21
N TRP A 27 -24.31 -6.75 2.36
CA TRP A 27 -22.88 -6.98 2.57
C TRP A 27 -22.47 -8.43 2.37
N THR A 28 -23.28 -9.38 2.89
CA THR A 28 -23.04 -10.81 2.73
C THR A 28 -23.11 -11.22 1.25
N CYS A 29 -24.15 -10.78 0.53
CA CYS A 29 -24.31 -11.08 -0.90
C CYS A 29 -23.12 -10.51 -1.72
N MET A 30 -22.70 -9.29 -1.44
CA MET A 30 -21.56 -8.66 -2.10
C MET A 30 -20.26 -9.45 -1.87
N SER A 31 -20.02 -9.87 -0.62
CA SER A 31 -18.85 -10.68 -0.27
C SER A 31 -18.84 -12.03 -0.99
N ILE A 32 -20.01 -12.68 -1.11
CA ILE A 32 -20.15 -13.94 -1.84
C ILE A 32 -19.87 -13.75 -3.33
N ILE A 33 -20.39 -12.70 -3.95
CA ILE A 33 -20.14 -12.39 -5.36
C ILE A 33 -18.64 -12.19 -5.61
N TYR A 34 -17.97 -11.39 -4.78
CA TYR A 34 -16.52 -11.19 -4.91
C TYR A 34 -15.73 -12.47 -4.68
N ALA A 35 -16.16 -13.33 -3.75
CA ALA A 35 -15.51 -14.62 -3.52
C ALA A 35 -15.64 -15.54 -4.73
N ILE A 36 -16.82 -15.59 -5.37
CA ILE A 36 -17.05 -16.39 -6.58
C ILE A 36 -16.20 -15.87 -7.75
N VAL A 37 -16.16 -14.54 -7.97
CA VAL A 37 -15.33 -13.91 -9.01
C VAL A 37 -13.84 -14.20 -8.76
N ALA A 38 -13.37 -14.04 -7.52
CA ALA A 38 -11.98 -14.33 -7.16
C ALA A 38 -11.63 -15.81 -7.41
N LEU A 39 -12.52 -16.75 -7.00
CA LEU A 39 -12.34 -18.17 -7.24
C LEU A 39 -12.26 -18.48 -8.74
N GLY A 40 -13.16 -17.91 -9.55
CA GLY A 40 -13.12 -18.03 -11.01
C GLY A 40 -11.81 -17.53 -11.61
N MET A 41 -11.30 -16.38 -11.15
CA MET A 41 -10.00 -15.86 -11.59
C MET A 41 -8.84 -16.77 -11.17
N PHE A 42 -8.86 -17.35 -9.97
CA PHE A 42 -7.83 -18.31 -9.55
C PHE A 42 -7.86 -19.59 -10.38
N ILE A 43 -9.05 -20.13 -10.67
CA ILE A 43 -9.21 -21.33 -11.51
C ILE A 43 -8.71 -21.06 -12.94
N THR A 44 -9.07 -19.93 -13.54
CA THR A 44 -8.60 -19.57 -14.88
C THR A 44 -7.10 -19.37 -14.92
N THR A 45 -6.51 -18.73 -13.89
CA THR A 45 -5.06 -18.59 -13.77
C THR A 45 -4.38 -19.95 -13.65
N PHE A 46 -4.88 -20.83 -12.79
CA PHE A 46 -4.34 -22.18 -12.61
C PHE A 46 -4.41 -22.99 -13.90
N ALA A 47 -5.56 -22.99 -14.58
CA ALA A 47 -5.75 -23.75 -15.83
C ALA A 47 -4.94 -23.18 -17.01
N GLY A 48 -4.76 -21.85 -17.07
CA GLY A 48 -4.06 -21.17 -18.14
C GLY A 48 -2.54 -21.09 -17.96
N THR A 49 -2.03 -21.31 -16.75
CA THR A 49 -0.61 -21.18 -16.43
C THR A 49 0.07 -22.55 -16.48
N LYS A 50 1.05 -22.69 -17.39
CA LYS A 50 1.93 -23.88 -17.43
C LYS A 50 3.33 -23.48 -16.97
N GLU A 51 3.86 -24.21 -16.00
CA GLU A 51 5.25 -24.04 -15.56
C GLU A 51 6.20 -24.44 -16.69
N ARG A 52 6.76 -23.44 -17.39
CA ARG A 52 7.67 -23.64 -18.52
C ARG A 52 9.12 -23.71 -18.09
N TYR A 53 9.45 -23.19 -16.92
CA TYR A 53 10.79 -23.20 -16.38
C TYR A 53 11.03 -24.53 -15.67
N LYS A 54 11.78 -25.41 -16.33
CA LYS A 54 12.39 -26.56 -15.65
C LYS A 54 13.76 -26.08 -15.15
N PRO A 55 13.97 -25.99 -13.83
CA PRO A 55 15.30 -25.67 -13.33
C PRO A 55 16.29 -26.68 -13.91
N ILE A 56 17.35 -26.19 -14.57
CA ILE A 56 18.46 -27.04 -14.97
C ILE A 56 18.89 -27.73 -13.67
N LYS A 57 18.71 -29.04 -13.58
CA LYS A 57 19.16 -29.80 -12.42
C LYS A 57 20.62 -29.47 -12.28
N PRO A 58 21.09 -28.79 -11.22
CA PRO A 58 22.50 -28.76 -10.96
C PRO A 58 22.93 -30.22 -10.83
N GLU A 59 23.97 -30.64 -11.55
CA GLU A 59 24.59 -31.92 -11.33
C GLU A 59 24.70 -32.17 -9.84
N VAL A 60 24.35 -33.39 -9.45
CA VAL A 60 24.18 -33.84 -8.07
C VAL A 60 25.49 -33.66 -7.30
N THR A 61 25.80 -32.43 -6.94
CA THR A 61 26.68 -32.15 -5.82
C THR A 61 25.77 -32.15 -4.60
N GLU A 62 25.93 -33.12 -3.74
CA GLU A 62 25.22 -33.46 -2.52
C GLU A 62 24.27 -32.34 -2.03
N LYS A 63 22.97 -32.62 -2.03
CA LYS A 63 21.96 -31.80 -1.31
C LYS A 63 22.37 -31.79 0.16
N LYS A 64 23.32 -30.95 0.55
CA LYS A 64 23.50 -30.58 1.94
C LYS A 64 22.11 -30.11 2.37
N LYS A 65 21.46 -30.89 3.25
CA LYS A 65 20.17 -30.51 3.87
C LYS A 65 20.35 -29.09 4.41
N LYS A 66 19.85 -28.10 3.66
CA LYS A 66 19.95 -26.71 4.08
C LYS A 66 19.10 -26.57 5.33
N HIS A 67 19.72 -26.40 6.47
CA HIS A 67 19.03 -26.10 7.72
C HIS A 67 18.39 -24.72 7.58
N PRO A 68 17.05 -24.60 7.60
CA PRO A 68 16.36 -23.32 7.35
C PRO A 68 16.84 -22.22 8.31
N ILE A 69 17.14 -22.56 9.56
CA ILE A 69 17.65 -21.63 10.58
C ILE A 69 19.03 -21.07 10.17
N LYS A 70 19.90 -21.91 9.61
CA LYS A 70 21.23 -21.48 9.16
C LYS A 70 21.11 -20.51 7.96
N THR A 71 20.20 -20.79 7.04
CA THR A 71 19.93 -19.93 5.88
C THR A 71 19.38 -18.57 6.32
N ILE A 72 18.41 -18.55 7.25
CA ILE A 72 17.88 -17.31 7.85
C ILE A 72 19.01 -16.50 8.50
N LYS A 73 19.90 -17.15 9.27
CA LYS A 73 21.01 -16.46 9.93
C LYS A 73 21.97 -15.82 8.90
N ILE A 74 22.25 -16.48 7.78
CA ILE A 74 23.09 -15.94 6.71
C ILE A 74 22.40 -14.74 6.05
N LEU A 75 21.12 -14.84 5.72
CA LEU A 75 20.35 -13.74 5.15
C LEU A 75 20.27 -12.54 6.10
N CYS A 76 20.05 -12.77 7.40
CA CYS A 76 20.07 -11.72 8.42
C CYS A 76 21.48 -11.11 8.63
N SER A 77 22.55 -11.75 8.18
CA SER A 77 23.88 -11.15 8.17
C SER A 77 24.13 -10.27 6.94
N ASN A 78 23.24 -10.32 5.94
CA ASN A 78 23.31 -9.49 4.75
C ASN A 78 22.67 -8.12 5.03
N LYS A 79 23.49 -7.07 5.06
CA LYS A 79 23.03 -5.69 5.32
C LYS A 79 21.94 -5.21 4.35
N TYR A 80 22.01 -5.61 3.09
CA TYR A 80 21.01 -5.21 2.09
C TYR A 80 19.66 -5.91 2.30
N PHE A 81 19.69 -7.15 2.76
CA PHE A 81 18.49 -7.87 3.17
C PHE A 81 17.78 -7.19 4.34
N ILE A 82 18.53 -6.78 5.37
CA ILE A 82 17.98 -6.05 6.51
C ILE A 82 17.44 -4.70 6.06
N LEU A 83 18.20 -3.95 5.27
CA LEU A 83 17.78 -2.63 4.79
C LEU A 83 16.50 -2.68 3.97
N ILE A 84 16.36 -3.64 3.05
CA ILE A 84 15.14 -3.75 2.24
C ILE A 84 13.94 -4.17 3.09
N THR A 85 14.13 -5.07 4.05
CA THR A 85 13.06 -5.48 4.99
C THR A 85 12.57 -4.32 5.84
N LEU A 86 13.50 -3.52 6.39
CA LEU A 86 13.17 -2.31 7.15
C LEU A 86 12.49 -1.27 6.26
N ALA A 87 12.94 -1.08 5.03
CA ALA A 87 12.30 -0.18 4.08
C ALA A 87 10.84 -0.60 3.82
N PHE A 88 10.57 -1.88 3.60
CA PHE A 88 9.20 -2.39 3.50
C PHE A 88 8.40 -2.10 4.77
N ALA A 89 8.92 -2.40 5.96
CA ALA A 89 8.23 -2.15 7.21
C ALA A 89 7.88 -0.67 7.38
N ILE A 90 8.83 0.25 7.16
CA ILE A 90 8.62 1.70 7.31
C ILE A 90 7.61 2.23 6.30
N ILE A 91 7.76 1.89 5.01
CA ILE A 91 6.87 2.36 3.95
C ILE A 91 5.45 1.86 4.17
N TYR A 92 5.28 0.58 4.52
CA TYR A 92 3.96 0.02 4.77
C TYR A 92 3.34 0.49 6.09
N THR A 93 4.15 0.90 7.07
CA THR A 93 3.65 1.61 8.27
C THR A 93 3.06 2.96 7.88
N SER A 94 3.77 3.74 7.07
CA SER A 94 3.27 5.01 6.54
C SER A 94 1.98 4.83 5.74
N LEU A 95 1.92 3.82 4.87
CA LEU A 95 0.71 3.51 4.10
C LEU A 95 -0.48 3.11 4.99
N GLY A 96 -0.24 2.34 6.05
CA GLY A 96 -1.27 1.98 7.03
C GLY A 96 -1.82 3.20 7.77
N LEU A 97 -0.95 4.12 8.16
CA LEU A 97 -1.31 5.38 8.81
C LEU A 97 -2.12 6.28 7.87
N THR A 98 -1.57 6.64 6.72
CA THR A 98 -2.17 7.59 5.80
C THR A 98 -3.45 7.05 5.15
N GLY A 99 -3.48 5.76 4.79
CA GLY A 99 -4.67 5.11 4.24
C GLY A 99 -5.83 5.11 5.22
N GLY A 100 -5.55 4.83 6.50
CA GLY A 100 -6.56 4.84 7.55
C GLY A 100 -6.99 6.24 7.97
N SER A 101 -6.08 7.22 8.00
CA SER A 101 -6.38 8.59 8.46
C SER A 101 -7.24 9.39 7.46
N ARG A 102 -7.18 9.06 6.19
CA ARG A 102 -7.86 9.79 5.10
C ARG A 102 -9.37 9.93 5.31
N ILE A 103 -10.04 8.88 5.76
CA ILE A 103 -11.49 8.93 6.00
C ILE A 103 -11.85 9.86 7.17
N TYR A 104 -11.03 9.87 8.23
CA TYR A 104 -11.21 10.78 9.37
C TYR A 104 -11.00 12.23 8.95
N TYR A 105 -9.98 12.48 8.12
CA TYR A 105 -9.72 13.81 7.58
C TYR A 105 -10.87 14.31 6.71
N ALA A 106 -11.35 13.49 5.79
CA ALA A 106 -12.49 13.81 4.93
C ALA A 106 -13.74 14.11 5.76
N LYS A 107 -14.02 13.33 6.81
CA LYS A 107 -15.20 13.46 7.64
C LYS A 107 -15.14 14.67 8.59
N TYR A 108 -14.05 14.83 9.33
CA TYR A 108 -13.98 15.78 10.44
C TYR A 108 -13.26 17.09 10.10
N VAL A 109 -12.40 17.12 9.09
CA VAL A 109 -11.70 18.34 8.66
C VAL A 109 -12.36 18.94 7.43
N LEU A 110 -12.73 18.11 6.44
CA LEU A 110 -13.39 18.57 5.21
C LEU A 110 -14.92 18.54 5.30
N GLY A 111 -15.50 18.01 6.39
CA GLY A 111 -16.93 17.98 6.65
C GLY A 111 -17.76 17.02 5.78
N ASN A 112 -17.12 16.19 4.95
CA ASN A 112 -17.82 15.25 4.08
C ASN A 112 -17.01 13.96 3.85
N GLU A 113 -17.48 12.86 4.42
CA GLU A 113 -16.83 11.55 4.29
C GLU A 113 -16.78 11.02 2.84
N MET A 114 -17.68 11.49 1.95
CA MET A 114 -17.68 11.06 0.54
C MET A 114 -16.46 11.58 -0.23
N ILE A 115 -15.85 12.67 0.22
CA ILE A 115 -14.62 13.22 -0.35
C ILE A 115 -13.50 12.17 -0.30
N ASN A 116 -13.49 11.26 0.70
CA ASN A 116 -12.50 10.20 0.79
C ASN A 116 -12.44 9.33 -0.49
N SER A 117 -13.57 9.03 -1.11
CA SER A 117 -13.60 8.26 -2.36
C SER A 117 -12.92 9.01 -3.51
N THR A 118 -13.20 10.31 -3.61
CA THR A 118 -12.57 11.17 -4.62
C THR A 118 -11.06 11.31 -4.35
N MET A 119 -10.65 11.56 -3.10
CA MET A 119 -9.24 11.58 -2.69
C MET A 119 -8.52 10.29 -3.08
N THR A 120 -9.17 9.16 -2.89
CA THR A 120 -8.63 7.84 -3.25
C THR A 120 -8.42 7.74 -4.75
N LEU A 121 -9.35 8.19 -5.59
CA LEU A 121 -9.20 8.19 -7.04
C LEU A 121 -8.05 9.11 -7.51
N PHE A 122 -7.94 10.31 -6.94
CA PHE A 122 -6.85 11.24 -7.26
C PHE A 122 -5.47 10.72 -6.86
N ASN A 123 -5.38 9.79 -5.93
CA ASN A 123 -4.13 9.12 -5.58
C ASN A 123 -3.87 7.88 -6.45
N TYR A 124 -4.86 6.97 -6.60
CA TYR A 124 -4.63 5.69 -7.27
C TYR A 124 -4.59 5.78 -8.80
N ILE A 125 -5.37 6.66 -9.45
CA ILE A 125 -5.34 6.80 -10.91
C ILE A 125 -3.94 7.22 -11.39
N PRO A 126 -3.31 8.28 -10.85
CA PRO A 126 -1.94 8.63 -11.18
C PRO A 126 -0.95 7.51 -10.86
N THR A 127 -1.14 6.79 -9.75
CA THR A 127 -0.29 5.65 -9.39
C THR A 127 -0.32 4.58 -10.49
N ILE A 128 -1.52 4.16 -10.93
CA ILE A 128 -1.68 3.12 -11.95
C ILE A 128 -1.07 3.56 -13.28
N LEU A 129 -1.31 4.78 -13.70
CA LEU A 129 -0.76 5.30 -14.95
C LEU A 129 0.77 5.41 -14.91
N THR A 130 1.31 5.89 -13.79
CA THR A 130 2.75 6.10 -13.64
C THR A 130 3.50 4.78 -13.47
N ILE A 131 2.92 3.77 -12.79
CA ILE A 131 3.60 2.48 -12.56
C ILE A 131 3.97 1.80 -13.88
N MET A 132 3.21 2.04 -14.95
CA MET A 132 3.50 1.52 -16.28
C MET A 132 4.73 2.18 -16.91
N LEU A 133 5.06 3.41 -16.51
CA LEU A 133 6.19 4.19 -17.02
C LEU A 133 7.49 3.96 -16.23
N ILE A 134 7.38 3.55 -14.95
CA ILE A 134 8.53 3.35 -14.07
C ILE A 134 9.57 2.38 -14.63
N PRO A 135 9.22 1.21 -15.22
CA PRO A 135 10.22 0.31 -15.79
C PRO A 135 11.06 0.95 -16.90
N ILE A 136 10.44 1.79 -17.73
CA ILE A 136 11.13 2.53 -18.80
C ILE A 136 12.13 3.51 -18.20
N PHE A 137 11.70 4.28 -17.20
CA PHE A 137 12.54 5.24 -16.51
C PHE A 137 13.67 4.55 -15.73
N ALA A 138 13.35 3.48 -15.00
CA ALA A 138 14.33 2.71 -14.23
C ALA A 138 15.37 2.02 -15.12
N LYS A 139 14.99 1.57 -16.33
CA LYS A 139 15.94 1.02 -17.32
C LYS A 139 16.93 2.07 -17.81
N LYS A 140 16.49 3.34 -17.98
CA LYS A 140 17.33 4.41 -18.50
C LYS A 140 18.21 5.05 -17.42
N PHE A 141 17.70 5.28 -16.23
CA PHE A 141 18.36 6.06 -15.17
C PHE A 141 18.76 5.22 -13.95
N GLY A 142 18.31 3.99 -13.87
CA GLY A 142 18.52 3.09 -12.72
C GLY A 142 17.39 3.16 -11.68
N LYS A 143 17.19 2.04 -10.96
CA LYS A 143 16.11 1.86 -9.97
C LYS A 143 16.21 2.86 -8.81
N ILE A 144 17.43 3.12 -8.31
CA ILE A 144 17.66 4.03 -7.16
C ILE A 144 17.32 5.47 -7.51
N LYS A 145 17.68 5.94 -8.72
CA LYS A 145 17.31 7.29 -9.17
C LYS A 145 15.81 7.41 -9.37
N ALA A 146 15.15 6.38 -9.91
CA ALA A 146 13.69 6.35 -10.04
C ALA A 146 13.01 6.44 -8.68
N LEU A 147 13.51 5.71 -7.68
CA LEU A 147 13.03 5.76 -6.31
C LEU A 147 13.19 7.15 -5.70
N PHE A 148 14.35 7.76 -5.86
CA PHE A 148 14.63 9.11 -5.34
C PHE A 148 13.71 10.17 -5.95
N VAL A 149 13.50 10.13 -7.27
CA VAL A 149 12.55 11.02 -7.96
C VAL A 149 11.12 10.79 -7.43
N GLY A 150 10.74 9.53 -7.19
CA GLY A 150 9.47 9.21 -6.56
C GLY A 150 9.31 9.84 -5.17
N PHE A 151 10.36 9.81 -4.34
CA PHE A 151 10.34 10.49 -3.04
C PHE A 151 10.20 12.01 -3.15
N LEU A 152 10.81 12.62 -4.16
CA LEU A 152 10.65 14.06 -4.41
C LEU A 152 9.20 14.41 -4.77
N PHE A 153 8.57 13.64 -5.64
CA PHE A 153 7.15 13.82 -5.98
C PHE A 153 6.25 13.60 -4.76
N TYR A 154 6.52 12.58 -3.96
CA TYR A 154 5.77 12.32 -2.74
C TYR A 154 5.89 13.47 -1.75
N GLY A 155 7.11 13.94 -1.49
CA GLY A 155 7.37 15.09 -0.61
C GLY A 155 6.75 16.39 -1.11
N ALA A 156 6.81 16.66 -2.41
CA ALA A 156 6.14 17.82 -3.01
C ALA A 156 4.61 17.75 -2.82
N GLY A 157 4.03 16.55 -2.92
CA GLY A 157 2.62 16.32 -2.65
C GLY A 157 2.24 16.66 -1.21
N LEU A 158 3.03 16.19 -0.22
CA LEU A 158 2.82 16.53 1.19
C LEU A 158 2.93 18.03 1.45
N ILE A 159 3.93 18.70 0.88
CA ILE A 159 4.09 20.15 1.02
C ILE A 159 2.86 20.89 0.49
N LEU A 160 2.30 20.45 -0.64
CA LEU A 160 1.11 21.05 -1.21
C LEU A 160 -0.13 20.87 -0.33
N GLU A 161 -0.30 19.70 0.29
CA GLU A 161 -1.39 19.43 1.23
C GLU A 161 -1.26 20.25 2.51
N ILE A 162 -0.04 20.37 3.06
CA ILE A 162 0.25 21.20 4.24
C ILE A 162 -0.01 22.69 3.96
N ALA A 163 0.32 23.16 2.76
CA ALA A 163 0.11 24.55 2.37
C ALA A 163 -1.38 24.93 2.25
N GLY A 164 -2.24 23.95 1.97
CA GLY A 164 -3.69 24.18 1.85
C GLY A 164 -4.54 23.08 2.48
N PRO A 165 -4.52 22.94 3.81
CA PRO A 165 -5.10 21.78 4.51
C PRO A 165 -6.62 21.66 4.39
N VAL A 166 -7.33 22.69 3.96
CA VAL A 166 -8.79 22.68 3.67
C VAL A 166 -9.11 23.04 2.22
N ASN A 167 -8.08 23.31 1.42
CA ASN A 167 -8.24 23.67 0.01
C ASN A 167 -8.27 22.39 -0.85
N LEU A 168 -9.46 21.98 -1.29
CA LEU A 168 -9.65 20.75 -2.06
C LEU A 168 -8.77 20.66 -3.32
N PRO A 169 -8.63 21.69 -4.17
CA PRO A 169 -7.69 21.66 -5.29
C PRO A 169 -6.25 21.37 -4.89
N MET A 170 -5.75 21.92 -3.79
CA MET A 170 -4.40 21.67 -3.30
C MET A 170 -4.25 20.25 -2.75
N ILE A 171 -5.26 19.76 -2.02
CA ILE A 171 -5.28 18.37 -1.54
C ILE A 171 -5.29 17.39 -2.72
N TYR A 172 -6.14 17.60 -3.72
CA TYR A 172 -6.16 16.72 -4.90
C TYR A 172 -4.88 16.78 -5.70
N GLY A 173 -4.29 17.97 -5.86
CA GLY A 173 -2.98 18.14 -6.48
C GLY A 173 -1.87 17.42 -5.72
N GLY A 174 -1.87 17.52 -4.39
CA GLY A 174 -0.96 16.79 -3.51
C GLY A 174 -1.09 15.28 -3.66
N LEU A 175 -2.33 14.76 -3.66
CA LEU A 175 -2.60 13.34 -3.84
C LEU A 175 -2.17 12.81 -5.22
N VAL A 176 -2.29 13.61 -6.27
CA VAL A 176 -1.75 13.27 -7.61
C VAL A 176 -0.23 13.11 -7.56
N LEU A 177 0.47 14.07 -6.97
CA LEU A 177 1.93 14.01 -6.82
C LEU A 177 2.37 12.83 -5.95
N GLN A 178 1.69 12.59 -4.84
CA GLN A 178 1.91 11.40 -4.01
C GLN A 178 1.66 10.10 -4.78
N GLY A 179 0.62 10.05 -5.62
CA GLY A 179 0.33 8.90 -6.47
C GLY A 179 1.48 8.57 -7.44
N ILE A 180 2.08 9.60 -8.06
CA ILE A 180 3.28 9.45 -8.88
C ILE A 180 4.45 8.90 -8.05
N GLY A 181 4.65 9.42 -6.84
CA GLY A 181 5.67 8.95 -5.90
C GLY A 181 5.45 7.49 -5.49
N HIS A 182 4.23 7.12 -5.15
CA HIS A 182 3.86 5.73 -4.80
C HIS A 182 4.17 4.73 -5.93
N ALA A 183 3.95 5.12 -7.19
CA ALA A 183 4.25 4.27 -8.34
C ALA A 183 5.73 3.85 -8.37
N ALA A 184 6.65 4.80 -8.12
CA ALA A 184 8.08 4.52 -8.05
C ALA A 184 8.42 3.61 -6.85
N LEU A 185 7.82 3.88 -5.67
CA LEU A 185 7.99 3.05 -4.48
C LEU A 185 7.56 1.61 -4.74
N TYR A 186 6.34 1.37 -5.22
CA TYR A 186 5.84 0.02 -5.46
C TYR A 186 6.66 -0.73 -6.52
N SER A 187 6.99 -0.08 -7.64
CA SER A 187 7.70 -0.73 -8.73
C SER A 187 9.17 -1.02 -8.38
N CYS A 188 9.90 -0.02 -7.86
CA CYS A 188 11.33 -0.16 -7.61
C CYS A 188 11.66 -1.02 -6.39
N LEU A 189 10.85 -0.96 -5.31
CA LEU A 189 11.09 -1.75 -4.11
C LEU A 189 11.13 -3.25 -4.40
N PHE A 190 10.10 -3.77 -5.09
CA PHE A 190 10.07 -5.19 -5.46
C PHE A 190 11.18 -5.55 -6.44
N ALA A 191 11.58 -4.65 -7.34
CA ALA A 191 12.71 -4.88 -8.23
C ALA A 191 14.06 -4.92 -7.50
N ILE A 192 14.21 -4.16 -6.39
CA ILE A 192 15.41 -4.17 -5.55
C ILE A 192 15.49 -5.48 -4.73
N VAL A 193 14.35 -6.09 -4.35
CA VAL A 193 14.36 -7.40 -3.69
C VAL A 193 15.07 -8.44 -4.57
N GLY A 194 14.82 -8.44 -5.89
CA GLY A 194 15.52 -9.29 -6.84
C GLY A 194 17.03 -9.05 -6.82
N ASP A 195 17.47 -7.78 -6.82
CA ASP A 195 18.90 -7.43 -6.74
C ASP A 195 19.55 -7.93 -5.42
N VAL A 196 18.80 -7.95 -4.31
CA VAL A 196 19.28 -8.49 -3.03
C VAL A 196 19.44 -10.02 -3.10
N VAL A 197 18.54 -10.72 -3.81
CA VAL A 197 18.69 -12.17 -4.06
C VAL A 197 19.93 -12.45 -4.86
N ASP A 198 20.16 -11.74 -5.98
CA ASP A 198 21.32 -11.90 -6.84
C ASP A 198 22.63 -11.56 -6.09
N TYR A 199 22.61 -10.53 -5.25
CA TYR A 199 23.76 -10.20 -4.39
C TYR A 199 24.07 -11.31 -3.37
N SER A 200 23.05 -11.92 -2.77
CA SER A 200 23.22 -13.03 -1.81
C SER A 200 23.80 -14.27 -2.51
N GLU A 201 23.39 -14.55 -3.75
CA GLU A 201 23.94 -15.62 -4.56
C GLU A 201 25.43 -15.36 -4.88
N TRP A 202 25.76 -14.15 -5.31
CA TRP A 202 27.14 -13.77 -5.63
C TRP A 202 28.06 -13.82 -4.41
N LYS A 203 27.59 -13.34 -3.25
CA LYS A 203 28.44 -13.21 -2.05
C LYS A 203 28.55 -14.51 -1.26
N ASP A 204 27.41 -15.17 -1.04
CA ASP A 204 27.29 -16.27 -0.08
C ASP A 204 27.04 -17.63 -0.78
N GLY A 205 26.94 -17.64 -2.11
CA GLY A 205 26.59 -18.83 -2.90
C GLY A 205 25.20 -19.37 -2.61
N ILE A 206 24.30 -18.53 -2.06
CA ILE A 206 22.98 -18.93 -1.63
C ILE A 206 21.93 -18.12 -2.39
N ARG A 207 21.16 -18.82 -3.26
CA ARG A 207 19.99 -18.26 -3.94
C ARG A 207 18.73 -18.75 -3.24
N GLU A 208 18.11 -17.91 -2.43
CA GLU A 208 16.88 -18.20 -1.67
C GLU A 208 15.82 -17.14 -1.95
N GLU A 209 15.25 -17.20 -3.16
CA GLU A 209 14.21 -16.26 -3.60
C GLU A 209 12.99 -16.33 -2.69
N GLY A 210 12.46 -17.54 -2.45
CA GLY A 210 11.26 -17.74 -1.66
C GLY A 210 11.37 -17.18 -0.24
N LEU A 211 12.51 -17.38 0.42
CA LEU A 211 12.74 -16.88 1.77
C LEU A 211 12.88 -15.35 1.78
N THR A 212 13.60 -14.77 0.82
CA THR A 212 13.78 -13.32 0.70
C THR A 212 12.45 -12.61 0.46
N TYR A 213 11.61 -13.10 -0.46
CA TYR A 213 10.28 -12.55 -0.68
C TYR A 213 9.32 -12.78 0.50
N SER A 214 9.46 -13.90 1.21
CA SER A 214 8.64 -14.16 2.41
C SER A 214 8.93 -13.16 3.52
N VAL A 215 10.20 -12.82 3.76
CA VAL A 215 10.57 -11.85 4.80
C VAL A 215 10.20 -10.42 4.41
N THR A 216 10.31 -10.05 3.13
CA THR A 216 9.80 -8.74 2.66
C THR A 216 8.29 -8.66 2.82
N SER A 217 7.56 -9.74 2.50
CA SER A 217 6.10 -9.82 2.74
C SER A 217 5.75 -9.74 4.23
N PHE A 218 6.57 -10.32 5.10
CA PHE A 218 6.43 -10.21 6.55
C PHE A 218 6.64 -8.76 7.01
N GLY A 219 7.69 -8.07 6.54
CA GLY A 219 7.90 -6.64 6.78
C GLY A 219 6.72 -5.78 6.35
N GLN A 220 6.15 -6.07 5.19
CA GLN A 220 4.94 -5.43 4.68
C GLN A 220 3.73 -5.62 5.62
N LYS A 221 3.49 -6.85 6.10
CA LYS A 221 2.36 -7.16 7.00
C LYS A 221 2.53 -6.51 8.36
N ILE A 222 3.72 -6.61 8.96
CA ILE A 222 4.04 -5.93 10.21
C ILE A 222 3.90 -4.41 10.03
N GLY A 223 4.47 -3.85 8.98
CA GLY A 223 4.37 -2.42 8.71
C GLY A 223 2.92 -1.95 8.65
N THR A 224 2.09 -2.59 7.85
CA THR A 224 0.66 -2.23 7.77
C THR A 224 -0.04 -2.38 9.12
N GLY A 225 0.23 -3.46 9.87
CA GLY A 225 -0.33 -3.69 11.20
C GLY A 225 0.08 -2.60 12.20
N LEU A 226 1.37 -2.24 12.23
CA LEU A 226 1.87 -1.16 13.07
C LEU A 226 1.29 0.20 12.69
N GLY A 227 1.15 0.49 11.39
CA GLY A 227 0.55 1.72 10.90
C GLY A 227 -0.90 1.86 11.33
N THR A 228 -1.71 0.82 11.18
CA THR A 228 -3.11 0.83 11.62
C THR A 228 -3.26 0.87 13.15
N ALA A 229 -2.37 0.22 13.89
CA ALA A 229 -2.34 0.31 15.35
C ALA A 229 -1.96 1.72 15.83
N ALA A 230 -0.92 2.31 15.23
CA ALA A 230 -0.49 3.66 15.54
C ALA A 230 -1.58 4.71 15.25
N LEU A 231 -2.34 4.53 14.16
CA LEU A 231 -3.53 5.34 13.88
C LEU A 231 -4.49 5.32 15.07
N GLY A 232 -4.83 4.13 15.59
CA GLY A 232 -5.72 3.99 16.74
C GLY A 232 -5.15 4.64 18.01
N TRP A 233 -3.87 4.46 18.30
CA TRP A 233 -3.20 5.05 19.46
C TRP A 233 -3.17 6.58 19.40
N ILE A 234 -2.85 7.16 18.24
CA ILE A 234 -2.79 8.61 18.07
C ILE A 234 -4.19 9.23 18.17
N LEU A 235 -5.21 8.58 17.59
CA LEU A 235 -6.60 9.03 17.74
C LEU A 235 -7.06 8.95 19.21
N ALA A 236 -6.73 7.88 19.92
CA ALA A 236 -7.05 7.73 21.34
C ALA A 236 -6.34 8.79 22.19
N ALA A 237 -5.06 9.07 21.92
CA ALA A 237 -4.31 10.13 22.61
C ALA A 237 -4.90 11.53 22.35
N GLY A 238 -5.51 11.74 21.16
CA GLY A 238 -6.26 12.93 20.82
C GLY A 238 -7.68 13.00 21.43
N ASN A 239 -8.09 12.04 22.24
CA ASN A 239 -9.43 11.91 22.81
C ASN A 239 -10.54 11.80 21.73
N TYR A 240 -10.23 11.10 20.63
CA TYR A 240 -11.23 10.82 19.59
C TYR A 240 -12.38 9.97 20.14
N ASN A 241 -13.61 10.39 19.89
CA ASN A 241 -14.81 9.65 20.26
C ASN A 241 -15.69 9.38 19.04
N GLY A 242 -15.76 8.12 18.61
CA GLY A 242 -16.51 7.71 17.41
C GLY A 242 -18.01 7.96 17.45
N THR A 243 -18.59 8.15 18.66
CA THR A 243 -20.03 8.42 18.85
C THR A 243 -20.35 9.92 18.92
N ALA A 244 -19.35 10.78 19.12
CA ALA A 244 -19.54 12.22 19.20
C ALA A 244 -19.71 12.83 17.80
N ALA A 245 -20.74 13.68 17.64
CA ALA A 245 -20.98 14.42 16.41
C ALA A 245 -19.90 15.50 16.17
N VAL A 246 -19.39 16.09 17.23
CA VAL A 246 -18.31 17.09 17.20
C VAL A 246 -17.12 16.53 17.96
N GLN A 247 -15.96 16.59 17.36
CA GLN A 247 -14.71 16.11 17.98
C GLN A 247 -14.01 17.26 18.72
N PRO A 248 -13.30 16.97 19.82
CA PRO A 248 -12.47 17.96 20.48
C PRO A 248 -11.30 18.41 19.60
N ASP A 249 -10.79 19.62 19.84
CA ASP A 249 -9.67 20.19 19.05
C ASP A 249 -8.42 19.32 19.06
N SER A 250 -8.20 18.60 20.16
CA SER A 250 -7.09 17.61 20.26
C SER A 250 -7.23 16.45 19.30
N ALA A 251 -8.45 15.96 19.07
CA ALA A 251 -8.72 14.92 18.09
C ALA A 251 -8.58 15.43 16.66
N ILE A 252 -9.06 16.67 16.39
CA ILE A 252 -8.88 17.31 15.08
C ILE A 252 -7.41 17.53 14.78
N PHE A 253 -6.61 17.96 15.77
CA PHE A 253 -5.17 18.09 15.63
C PHE A 253 -4.51 16.72 15.33
N ALA A 254 -4.86 15.67 16.07
CA ALA A 254 -4.36 14.33 15.84
C ALA A 254 -4.71 13.82 14.41
N ILE A 255 -5.94 14.05 13.94
CA ILE A 255 -6.37 13.68 12.58
C ILE A 255 -5.56 14.44 11.51
N LYS A 256 -5.35 15.74 11.70
CA LYS A 256 -4.52 16.54 10.79
C LYS A 256 -3.07 16.04 10.75
N SER A 257 -2.46 15.80 11.90
CA SER A 257 -1.08 15.30 12.01
C SER A 257 -0.88 13.89 11.43
N LEU A 258 -1.94 13.09 11.35
CA LEU A 258 -1.89 11.75 10.76
C LEU A 258 -2.01 11.77 9.24
N PHE A 259 -2.67 12.76 8.68
CA PHE A 259 -2.93 12.86 7.25
C PHE A 259 -1.86 13.71 6.54
N LEU A 260 -1.48 14.84 7.14
CA LEU A 260 -0.47 15.80 6.67
C LEU A 260 0.93 15.45 7.18
#